data_f5cdb303a8265a28c257f3671d41e79d
#
_entry.id   f5cdb303a8265a28c257f3671d41e79d
#
_cell.length_a   1.000
_cell.length_b   1.000
_cell.length_c   1.000
_cell.angle_alpha   90.00
_cell.angle_beta   90.00
_cell.angle_gamma   90.00
#
_symmetry.space_group_name_H-M   'P 1'
#
loop_
_entity.id
_entity.type
_entity.pdbx_description
1 polymer ?
#
loop_
_entity_poly.entity_id
_entity_poly.type
_entity_poly.pdbx_seq_one_letter_code
_entity_poly.pdbx_strand_id
1 'polypeptide(L)'
;MAKKKILLLSDDLRMSSGVGTMSREFVLGTAHHYDWVQIGGAIKHPDEGKVVDMASALKKERGIDNGYLKVYPISGYGNPDLLRQIMEIEKPDAILHYTDPRFWEWLYQMEHELRMHVPIFYYNIWDDLPYPQWNEAFYESSDLIMNISKQTVNIVDRVCQNKPRTDWDNTYIPHGINEDEFFPISEGTKEFKKYSRWIKNVTKDKEYDFVLFYNARNIRRKMVGDLVLAWKEFNDKLTEEQRKKCLLLMHTQPKDPNGTDLPAV
;
A
#
# COMPACT_ATOMS: atom_id res chain seq x y z
N MET A 1 -18.42 -11.78 23.27
CA MET A 1 -17.91 -10.43 23.57
C MET A 1 -18.16 -9.54 22.36
N ALA A 2 -18.43 -8.25 22.55
CA ALA A 2 -18.49 -7.31 21.43
C ALA A 2 -17.12 -7.24 20.75
N LYS A 3 -17.11 -7.04 19.42
CA LYS A 3 -15.86 -6.85 18.68
C LYS A 3 -15.18 -5.56 19.13
N LYS A 4 -13.86 -5.56 19.16
CA LYS A 4 -13.07 -4.35 19.33
C LYS A 4 -13.12 -3.53 18.04
N LYS A 5 -13.19 -2.20 18.17
CA LYS A 5 -13.23 -1.27 17.03
C LYS A 5 -11.86 -0.65 16.81
N ILE A 6 -11.36 -0.73 15.60
CA ILE A 6 -10.05 -0.18 15.21
C ILE A 6 -10.26 0.99 14.23
N LEU A 7 -9.62 2.12 14.53
CA LEU A 7 -9.54 3.26 13.63
C LEU A 7 -8.25 3.18 12.80
N LEU A 8 -8.41 2.93 11.52
CA LEU A 8 -7.29 2.89 10.56
C LEU A 8 -7.05 4.28 9.96
N LEU A 9 -5.83 4.77 10.04
CA LEU A 9 -5.35 5.96 9.36
C LEU A 9 -4.39 5.54 8.24
N SER A 10 -4.82 5.67 6.98
CA SER A 10 -4.04 5.22 5.82
C SER A 10 -4.55 5.87 4.53
N ASP A 11 -3.95 5.50 3.38
CA ASP A 11 -4.60 5.74 2.08
C ASP A 11 -5.97 5.06 2.07
N ASP A 12 -6.95 5.70 1.42
CA ASP A 12 -8.31 5.16 1.31
C ASP A 12 -8.28 3.73 0.75
N LEU A 13 -8.92 2.80 1.45
CA LEU A 13 -8.94 1.37 1.11
C LEU A 13 -9.62 1.05 -0.24
N ARG A 14 -10.30 2.04 -0.84
CA ARG A 14 -10.88 1.95 -2.19
C ARG A 14 -9.90 2.39 -3.27
N MET A 15 -8.73 2.90 -2.89
CA MET A 15 -7.71 3.41 -3.79
C MET A 15 -6.90 2.27 -4.41
N SER A 16 -6.64 2.35 -5.71
CA SER A 16 -5.75 1.43 -6.44
C SER A 16 -4.28 1.81 -6.22
N SER A 17 -3.80 1.70 -4.99
CA SER A 17 -2.39 1.90 -4.60
C SER A 17 -1.93 0.73 -3.75
N GLY A 18 -0.63 0.56 -3.56
CA GLY A 18 -0.08 -0.49 -2.69
C GLY A 18 -0.63 -0.38 -1.27
N VAL A 19 -0.64 0.84 -0.70
CA VAL A 19 -1.17 1.10 0.64
C VAL A 19 -2.68 0.89 0.70
N GLY A 20 -3.44 1.43 -0.27
CA GLY A 20 -4.89 1.27 -0.31
C GLY A 20 -5.31 -0.21 -0.45
N THR A 21 -4.65 -0.96 -1.34
CA THR A 21 -4.89 -2.40 -1.52
C THR A 21 -4.60 -3.19 -0.24
N MET A 22 -3.44 -2.96 0.40
CA MET A 22 -3.11 -3.66 1.64
C MET A 22 -4.03 -3.26 2.80
N SER A 23 -4.41 -1.98 2.90
CA SER A 23 -5.43 -1.52 3.86
C SER A 23 -6.73 -2.29 3.68
N ARG A 24 -7.17 -2.46 2.43
CA ARG A 24 -8.38 -3.22 2.10
C ARG A 24 -8.27 -4.69 2.48
N GLU A 25 -7.20 -5.37 2.08
CA GLU A 25 -7.00 -6.78 2.40
C GLU A 25 -6.89 -7.01 3.92
N PHE A 26 -6.19 -6.14 4.64
CA PHE A 26 -6.07 -6.20 6.08
C PHE A 26 -7.43 -6.04 6.79
N VAL A 27 -8.21 -5.02 6.39
CA VAL A 27 -9.55 -4.77 6.93
C VAL A 27 -10.49 -5.93 6.60
N LEU A 28 -10.58 -6.34 5.34
CA LEU A 28 -11.47 -7.42 4.91
C LEU A 28 -11.08 -8.78 5.51
N GLY A 29 -9.78 -9.05 5.66
CA GLY A 29 -9.27 -10.28 6.24
C GLY A 29 -9.53 -10.41 7.75
N THR A 30 -9.71 -9.29 8.45
CA THR A 30 -9.87 -9.24 9.91
C THR A 30 -11.26 -8.75 10.38
N ALA A 31 -12.14 -8.37 9.46
CA ALA A 31 -13.49 -7.85 9.78
C ALA A 31 -14.41 -8.87 10.51
N HIS A 32 -14.07 -10.16 10.50
CA HIS A 32 -14.76 -11.15 11.32
C HIS A 32 -14.36 -11.07 12.80
N HIS A 33 -13.19 -10.46 13.13
CA HIS A 33 -12.72 -10.26 14.50
C HIS A 33 -12.95 -8.83 15.01
N TYR A 34 -12.84 -7.84 14.14
CA TYR A 34 -12.85 -6.41 14.50
C TYR A 34 -13.92 -5.63 13.74
N ASP A 35 -14.40 -4.57 14.38
CA ASP A 35 -15.13 -3.50 13.73
C ASP A 35 -14.13 -2.47 13.22
N TRP A 36 -14.34 -1.95 11.99
CA TRP A 36 -13.39 -1.07 11.36
C TRP A 36 -13.97 0.31 11.05
N VAL A 37 -13.17 1.32 11.32
CA VAL A 37 -13.37 2.70 10.85
C VAL A 37 -12.10 3.15 10.17
N GLN A 38 -12.19 3.86 9.06
CA GLN A 38 -11.02 4.40 8.38
C GLN A 38 -11.14 5.91 8.17
N ILE A 39 -10.07 6.66 8.46
CA ILE A 39 -9.80 7.95 7.83
C ILE A 39 -9.00 7.64 6.57
N GLY A 40 -9.66 7.71 5.41
CA GLY A 40 -9.09 7.35 4.11
C GLY A 40 -8.53 8.57 3.41
N GLY A 41 -7.20 8.68 3.40
CA GLY A 41 -6.46 9.81 2.84
C GLY A 41 -5.89 9.57 1.44
N ALA A 42 -4.97 10.45 1.06
CA ALA A 42 -4.12 10.46 -0.15
C ALA A 42 -4.78 10.91 -1.45
N ILE A 43 -6.07 10.75 -1.63
CA ILE A 43 -6.77 11.14 -2.87
C ILE A 43 -7.83 12.21 -2.62
N LYS A 44 -8.12 12.98 -3.67
CA LYS A 44 -9.33 13.80 -3.70
C LYS A 44 -10.50 12.92 -4.12
N HIS A 45 -11.35 12.53 -3.17
CA HIS A 45 -12.46 11.63 -3.41
C HIS A 45 -13.78 12.42 -3.58
N PRO A 46 -14.69 12.01 -4.51
CA PRO A 46 -16.00 12.67 -4.68
C PRO A 46 -16.90 12.57 -3.44
N ASP A 47 -16.62 11.62 -2.54
CA ASP A 47 -17.33 11.46 -1.26
C ASP A 47 -16.64 12.16 -0.08
N GLU A 48 -15.68 13.04 -0.33
CA GLU A 48 -15.04 13.83 0.74
C GLU A 48 -16.08 14.56 1.60
N GLY A 49 -15.91 14.48 2.93
CA GLY A 49 -16.84 15.04 3.91
C GLY A 49 -18.12 14.23 4.15
N LYS A 50 -18.27 13.06 3.49
CA LYS A 50 -19.35 12.11 3.77
C LYS A 50 -18.81 10.93 4.57
N VAL A 51 -19.73 10.23 5.25
CA VAL A 51 -19.43 8.93 5.86
C VAL A 51 -19.90 7.84 4.90
N VAL A 52 -18.99 6.98 4.46
CA VAL A 52 -19.31 5.88 3.55
C VAL A 52 -19.41 4.60 4.35
N ASP A 53 -20.62 4.04 4.44
CA ASP A 53 -20.86 2.74 5.06
C ASP A 53 -20.57 1.62 4.04
N MET A 54 -19.64 0.73 4.39
CA MET A 54 -19.21 -0.38 3.55
C MET A 54 -19.63 -1.76 4.11
N ALA A 55 -20.58 -1.84 5.03
CA ALA A 55 -21.07 -3.10 5.56
C ALA A 55 -21.60 -4.05 4.46
N SER A 56 -22.23 -3.50 3.41
CA SER A 56 -22.67 -4.27 2.24
C SER A 56 -21.51 -4.90 1.44
N ALA A 57 -20.36 -4.23 1.41
CA ALA A 57 -19.15 -4.78 0.77
C ALA A 57 -18.59 -5.95 1.58
N LEU A 58 -18.55 -5.84 2.92
CA LEU A 58 -18.16 -6.94 3.80
C LEU A 58 -19.04 -8.18 3.61
N LYS A 59 -20.35 -7.99 3.50
CA LYS A 59 -21.29 -9.09 3.23
C LYS A 59 -21.00 -9.73 1.86
N LYS A 60 -20.86 -8.92 0.82
CA LYS A 60 -20.66 -9.41 -0.56
C LYS A 60 -19.32 -10.12 -0.74
N GLU A 61 -18.24 -9.57 -0.16
CA GLU A 61 -16.87 -10.02 -0.45
C GLU A 61 -16.38 -11.08 0.53
N ARG A 62 -16.89 -11.07 1.76
CA ARG A 62 -16.43 -11.98 2.84
C ARG A 62 -17.56 -12.75 3.53
N GLY A 63 -18.81 -12.57 3.12
CA GLY A 63 -19.95 -13.25 3.74
C GLY A 63 -20.25 -12.80 5.17
N ILE A 64 -19.79 -11.61 5.59
CA ILE A 64 -19.97 -11.11 6.96
C ILE A 64 -21.27 -10.29 7.03
N ASP A 65 -22.31 -10.88 7.60
CA ASP A 65 -23.64 -10.25 7.66
C ASP A 65 -23.75 -9.06 8.61
N ASN A 66 -23.02 -9.09 9.74
CA ASN A 66 -23.05 -8.06 10.79
C ASN A 66 -21.69 -7.36 10.93
N GLY A 67 -21.02 -7.09 9.80
CA GLY A 67 -19.77 -6.38 9.79
C GLY A 67 -19.96 -4.87 9.94
N TYR A 68 -19.04 -4.21 10.62
CA TYR A 68 -18.98 -2.77 10.74
C TYR A 68 -17.74 -2.25 9.98
N LEU A 69 -17.97 -1.47 8.96
CA LEU A 69 -16.91 -0.79 8.23
C LEU A 69 -17.40 0.56 7.73
N LYS A 70 -16.83 1.63 8.25
CA LYS A 70 -17.08 3.00 7.79
C LYS A 70 -15.80 3.65 7.32
N VAL A 71 -15.89 4.39 6.24
CA VAL A 71 -14.80 5.19 5.69
C VAL A 71 -15.17 6.67 5.72
N TYR A 72 -14.27 7.48 6.24
CA TYR A 72 -14.28 8.93 6.21
C TYR A 72 -13.26 9.39 5.17
N PRO A 73 -13.69 9.60 3.91
CA PRO A 73 -12.78 10.04 2.83
C PRO A 73 -12.35 11.48 3.05
N ILE A 74 -11.06 11.72 2.90
CA ILE A 74 -10.48 13.06 3.05
C ILE A 74 -9.50 13.37 1.92
N SER A 75 -9.38 14.63 1.56
CA SER A 75 -8.26 15.08 0.73
C SER A 75 -7.01 15.28 1.59
N GLY A 76 -5.86 14.79 1.09
CA GLY A 76 -4.63 14.78 1.87
C GLY A 76 -4.67 13.75 3.00
N TYR A 77 -4.23 14.13 4.20
CA TYR A 77 -4.01 13.18 5.31
C TYR A 77 -4.66 13.62 6.64
N GLY A 78 -5.64 14.52 6.56
CA GLY A 78 -6.42 14.93 7.73
C GLY A 78 -5.73 15.93 8.65
N ASN A 79 -6.28 16.07 9.86
CA ASN A 79 -5.80 16.98 10.88
C ASN A 79 -6.30 16.56 12.28
N PRO A 80 -5.76 17.14 13.38
CA PRO A 80 -6.15 16.82 14.75
C PRO A 80 -7.64 16.95 15.05
N ASP A 81 -8.29 18.01 14.55
CA ASP A 81 -9.70 18.28 14.89
C ASP A 81 -10.64 17.26 14.27
N LEU A 82 -10.37 16.83 13.04
CA LEU A 82 -11.08 15.74 12.40
C LEU A 82 -10.92 14.43 13.19
N LEU A 83 -9.71 14.12 13.64
CA LEU A 83 -9.47 12.92 14.43
C LEU A 83 -10.25 12.95 15.74
N ARG A 84 -10.24 14.07 16.49
CA ARG A 84 -11.01 14.22 17.73
C ARG A 84 -12.52 14.00 17.51
N GLN A 85 -13.08 14.58 16.44
CA GLN A 85 -14.47 14.37 16.08
C GLN A 85 -14.81 12.91 15.81
N ILE A 86 -13.96 12.21 15.04
CA ILE A 86 -14.16 10.80 14.72
C ILE A 86 -13.98 9.92 15.97
N MET A 87 -13.01 10.21 16.82
CA MET A 87 -12.80 9.54 18.11
C MET A 87 -14.03 9.65 19.01
N GLU A 88 -14.65 10.82 19.07
CA GLU A 88 -15.87 11.05 19.87
C GLU A 88 -17.07 10.28 19.33
N ILE A 89 -17.26 10.25 18.00
CA ILE A 89 -18.40 9.60 17.34
C ILE A 89 -18.23 8.07 17.35
N GLU A 90 -17.07 7.58 16.94
CA GLU A 90 -16.84 6.17 16.69
C GLU A 90 -16.32 5.39 17.89
N LYS A 91 -15.67 6.07 18.82
CA LYS A 91 -15.12 5.49 20.07
C LYS A 91 -14.31 4.22 19.82
N PRO A 92 -13.24 4.29 19.02
CA PRO A 92 -12.42 3.12 18.74
C PRO A 92 -11.67 2.65 19.98
N ASP A 93 -11.32 1.37 20.03
CA ASP A 93 -10.50 0.76 21.08
C ASP A 93 -8.99 0.88 20.80
N ALA A 94 -8.61 1.15 19.54
CA ALA A 94 -7.23 1.35 19.13
C ALA A 94 -7.16 2.18 17.85
N ILE A 95 -6.01 2.85 17.64
CA ILE A 95 -5.64 3.49 16.38
C ILE A 95 -4.58 2.62 15.70
N LEU A 96 -4.77 2.34 14.41
CA LEU A 96 -3.78 1.72 13.54
C LEU A 96 -3.39 2.70 12.45
N HIS A 97 -2.13 3.12 12.43
CA HIS A 97 -1.57 3.91 11.35
C HIS A 97 -0.85 2.99 10.34
N TYR A 98 -1.12 3.18 9.05
CA TYR A 98 -0.49 2.42 7.97
C TYR A 98 -0.29 3.32 6.75
N THR A 99 0.85 3.93 6.64
CA THR A 99 1.44 4.62 5.47
C THR A 99 2.74 5.31 5.89
N ASP A 100 3.27 6.24 5.09
CA ASP A 100 4.44 7.04 5.43
C ASP A 100 4.12 7.99 6.61
N PRO A 101 4.81 7.90 7.74
CA PRO A 101 4.45 8.65 8.95
C PRO A 101 4.64 10.16 8.79
N ARG A 102 5.46 10.61 7.84
CA ARG A 102 5.69 12.03 7.58
C ARG A 102 4.44 12.77 7.10
N PHE A 103 3.52 12.06 6.46
CA PHE A 103 2.23 12.65 6.06
C PHE A 103 1.24 12.76 7.22
N TRP A 104 1.50 12.04 8.32
CA TRP A 104 0.67 11.98 9.51
C TRP A 104 1.40 12.50 10.75
N GLU A 105 2.38 13.39 10.58
CA GLU A 105 3.20 13.93 11.68
C GLU A 105 2.33 14.48 12.82
N TRP A 106 1.23 15.16 12.49
CA TRP A 106 0.28 15.69 13.45
C TRP A 106 -0.34 14.62 14.37
N LEU A 107 -0.49 13.38 13.91
CA LEU A 107 -0.97 12.25 14.74
C LEU A 107 0.00 12.00 15.90
N TYR A 108 1.28 11.94 15.59
CA TYR A 108 2.33 11.67 16.56
C TYR A 108 2.60 12.86 17.49
N GLN A 109 2.37 14.08 17.02
CA GLN A 109 2.45 15.29 17.85
C GLN A 109 1.37 15.33 18.94
N MET A 110 0.23 14.65 18.75
CA MET A 110 -0.83 14.53 19.74
C MET A 110 -0.86 13.18 20.48
N GLU A 111 0.22 12.40 20.42
CA GLU A 111 0.29 11.06 21.01
C GLU A 111 -0.05 11.05 22.51
N HIS A 112 0.39 12.06 23.27
CA HIS A 112 0.10 12.17 24.71
C HIS A 112 -1.41 12.27 24.99
N GLU A 113 -2.16 12.99 24.14
CA GLU A 113 -3.61 13.09 24.26
C GLU A 113 -4.27 11.74 23.93
N LEU A 114 -3.85 11.12 22.83
CA LEU A 114 -4.48 9.90 22.33
C LEU A 114 -4.22 8.68 23.21
N ARG A 115 -2.96 8.50 23.64
CA ARG A 115 -2.54 7.32 24.42
C ARG A 115 -3.08 7.28 25.84
N MET A 116 -3.68 8.37 26.32
CA MET A 116 -4.48 8.34 27.56
C MET A 116 -5.81 7.58 27.37
N HIS A 117 -6.26 7.38 26.14
CA HIS A 117 -7.56 6.78 25.82
C HIS A 117 -7.44 5.48 25.04
N VAL A 118 -6.56 5.43 24.04
CA VAL A 118 -6.39 4.30 23.14
C VAL A 118 -4.93 4.12 22.75
N PRO A 119 -4.44 2.88 22.56
CA PRO A 119 -3.11 2.65 22.04
C PRO A 119 -2.99 3.06 20.57
N ILE A 120 -1.77 3.45 20.17
CA ILE A 120 -1.39 3.73 18.80
C ILE A 120 -0.52 2.59 18.28
N PHE A 121 -0.98 1.91 17.25
CA PHE A 121 -0.24 0.89 16.52
C PHE A 121 0.23 1.45 15.19
N TYR A 122 1.46 1.10 14.81
CA TYR A 122 2.02 1.52 13.53
C TYR A 122 2.39 0.29 12.69
N TYR A 123 1.77 0.14 11.51
CA TYR A 123 2.20 -0.85 10.54
C TYR A 123 3.24 -0.22 9.62
N ASN A 124 4.51 -0.50 9.91
CA ASN A 124 5.66 0.18 9.36
C ASN A 124 6.12 -0.46 8.05
N ILE A 125 6.19 0.36 7.01
CA ILE A 125 6.60 -0.02 5.64
C ILE A 125 7.94 0.58 5.22
N TRP A 126 8.68 1.19 6.13
CA TRP A 126 9.96 1.82 5.82
C TRP A 126 11.01 0.77 5.45
N ASP A 127 11.58 0.86 4.25
CA ASP A 127 12.50 -0.10 3.67
C ASP A 127 13.82 0.52 3.18
N ASP A 128 14.03 1.83 3.38
CA ASP A 128 15.16 2.56 2.84
C ASP A 128 16.28 2.82 3.87
N LEU A 129 17.49 2.93 3.36
CA LEU A 129 18.70 3.26 4.11
C LEU A 129 19.33 4.56 3.55
N PRO A 130 20.07 5.32 4.34
CA PRO A 130 20.54 5.07 5.73
C PRO A 130 19.42 5.07 6.76
N TYR A 131 19.70 4.54 7.96
CA TYR A 131 18.73 4.47 9.05
C TYR A 131 18.07 5.82 9.30
N PRO A 132 16.72 5.90 9.23
CA PRO A 132 15.98 7.17 9.28
C PRO A 132 15.85 7.68 10.71
N GLN A 133 16.88 8.32 11.27
CA GLN A 133 16.88 8.84 12.64
C GLN A 133 15.70 9.81 12.88
N TRP A 134 15.24 10.49 11.84
CA TRP A 134 14.05 11.36 11.90
C TRP A 134 12.74 10.61 12.16
N ASN A 135 12.71 9.28 12.03
CA ASN A 135 11.53 8.47 12.36
C ASN A 135 11.48 8.06 13.84
N GLU A 136 12.51 8.34 14.64
CA GLU A 136 12.59 7.95 16.05
C GLU A 136 11.33 8.38 16.83
N ALA A 137 10.91 9.64 16.69
CA ALA A 137 9.74 10.17 17.36
C ALA A 137 8.45 9.40 17.01
N PHE A 138 8.29 8.96 15.75
CA PHE A 138 7.13 8.17 15.32
C PHE A 138 7.14 6.77 15.95
N TYR A 139 8.31 6.16 16.02
CA TYR A 139 8.47 4.84 16.65
C TYR A 139 8.25 4.91 18.16
N GLU A 140 8.81 5.89 18.84
CA GLU A 140 8.64 6.08 20.29
C GLU A 140 7.19 6.40 20.71
N SER A 141 6.45 7.08 19.84
CA SER A 141 5.04 7.43 20.04
C SER A 141 4.08 6.26 19.78
N SER A 142 4.58 5.11 19.33
CA SER A 142 3.76 3.93 19.01
C SER A 142 3.85 2.88 20.12
N ASP A 143 2.72 2.31 20.53
CA ASP A 143 2.66 1.24 21.53
C ASP A 143 3.05 -0.12 20.94
N LEU A 144 2.78 -0.33 19.63
CA LEU A 144 3.18 -1.51 18.88
C LEU A 144 3.59 -1.10 17.47
N ILE A 145 4.74 -1.62 17.01
CA ILE A 145 5.18 -1.48 15.62
C ILE A 145 5.16 -2.85 14.97
N MET A 146 4.34 -2.97 13.94
CA MET A 146 4.25 -4.14 13.08
C MET A 146 5.04 -3.87 11.81
N ASN A 147 6.06 -4.65 11.53
CA ASN A 147 6.99 -4.39 10.42
C ASN A 147 6.80 -5.39 9.28
N ILE A 148 6.75 -4.88 8.05
CA ILE A 148 6.54 -5.70 6.85
C ILE A 148 7.70 -6.65 6.52
N SER A 149 8.89 -6.37 7.03
CA SER A 149 10.09 -7.16 6.78
C SER A 149 11.01 -7.22 7.99
N LYS A 150 11.90 -8.20 8.02
CA LYS A 150 12.98 -8.28 9.03
C LYS A 150 13.96 -7.12 8.91
N GLN A 151 14.14 -6.56 7.70
CA GLN A 151 14.92 -5.34 7.50
C GLN A 151 14.26 -4.16 8.23
N THR A 152 12.94 -4.03 8.12
CA THR A 152 12.18 -2.95 8.78
C THR A 152 12.25 -3.08 10.31
N VAL A 153 12.18 -4.31 10.86
CA VAL A 153 12.44 -4.55 12.31
C VAL A 153 13.81 -4.03 12.69
N ASN A 154 14.85 -4.44 11.96
CA ASN A 154 16.22 -3.98 12.25
C ASN A 154 16.38 -2.46 12.11
N ILE A 155 15.66 -1.81 11.20
CA ILE A 155 15.65 -0.34 11.07
C ILE A 155 15.11 0.29 12.36
N VAL A 156 13.98 -0.19 12.87
CA VAL A 156 13.39 0.31 14.12
C VAL A 156 14.37 0.13 15.28
N ASP A 157 14.97 -1.06 15.46
CA ASP A 157 15.94 -1.35 16.51
C ASP A 157 17.16 -0.42 16.45
N ARG A 158 17.63 -0.12 15.23
CA ARG A 158 18.78 0.77 15.04
C ARG A 158 18.45 2.24 15.26
N VAL A 159 17.23 2.66 14.95
CA VAL A 159 16.77 4.03 15.21
C VAL A 159 16.50 4.23 16.70
N CYS A 160 15.84 3.27 17.35
CA CYS A 160 15.49 3.33 18.78
C CYS A 160 16.58 2.78 19.71
N GLN A 161 17.85 2.77 19.31
CA GLN A 161 18.93 2.15 20.09
C GLN A 161 19.09 2.72 21.51
N ASN A 162 18.69 3.98 21.75
CA ASN A 162 18.75 4.63 23.06
C ASN A 162 17.57 4.25 23.97
N LYS A 163 16.48 3.78 23.38
CA LYS A 163 15.28 3.26 24.06
C LYS A 163 14.86 1.95 23.36
N PRO A 164 15.58 0.86 23.63
CA PRO A 164 15.35 -0.41 22.91
C PRO A 164 13.92 -0.90 23.09
N ARG A 165 13.32 -1.32 22.01
CA ARG A 165 12.01 -1.98 21.99
C ARG A 165 12.19 -3.48 22.22
N THR A 166 11.13 -4.12 22.69
CA THR A 166 11.10 -5.57 22.89
C THR A 166 10.61 -6.27 21.63
N ASP A 167 10.86 -7.58 21.50
CA ASP A 167 10.30 -8.37 20.37
C ASP A 167 8.77 -8.37 20.34
N TRP A 168 8.14 -7.99 21.44
CA TRP A 168 6.70 -7.91 21.56
C TRP A 168 6.13 -6.63 20.93
N ASP A 169 6.77 -5.49 21.12
CA ASP A 169 6.30 -4.18 20.65
C ASP A 169 7.00 -3.69 19.38
N ASN A 170 7.97 -4.45 18.85
CA ASN A 170 8.61 -4.29 17.57
C ASN A 170 8.62 -5.63 16.80
N THR A 171 7.52 -6.00 16.19
CA THR A 171 7.29 -7.34 15.68
C THR A 171 7.26 -7.41 14.14
N TYR A 172 7.57 -8.60 13.59
CA TYR A 172 7.54 -8.87 12.16
C TYR A 172 6.18 -9.42 11.73
N ILE A 173 5.47 -8.69 10.88
CA ILE A 173 4.22 -9.11 10.25
C ILE A 173 4.31 -8.80 8.75
N PRO A 174 4.64 -9.77 7.91
CA PRO A 174 4.78 -9.55 6.47
C PRO A 174 3.45 -9.24 5.79
N HIS A 175 3.52 -8.56 4.65
CA HIS A 175 2.38 -8.48 3.75
C HIS A 175 2.05 -9.88 3.21
N GLY A 176 0.75 -10.17 3.10
CA GLY A 176 0.24 -11.29 2.33
C GLY A 176 -0.14 -10.87 0.91
N ILE A 177 -0.57 -11.84 0.13
CA ILE A 177 -1.21 -11.62 -1.17
C ILE A 177 -2.56 -12.33 -1.19
N ASN A 178 -3.47 -11.82 -1.99
CA ASN A 178 -4.76 -12.45 -2.21
C ASN A 178 -4.59 -13.61 -3.21
N GLU A 179 -4.70 -14.84 -2.74
CA GLU A 179 -4.50 -16.05 -3.56
C GLU A 179 -5.61 -16.24 -4.61
N ASP A 180 -6.78 -15.65 -4.41
CA ASP A 180 -7.87 -15.66 -5.41
C ASP A 180 -7.55 -14.77 -6.61
N GLU A 181 -6.69 -13.77 -6.44
CA GLU A 181 -6.28 -12.84 -7.50
C GLU A 181 -4.88 -13.16 -8.05
N PHE A 182 -3.98 -13.65 -7.21
CA PHE A 182 -2.57 -13.93 -7.55
C PHE A 182 -2.27 -15.43 -7.39
N PHE A 183 -2.48 -16.17 -8.46
CA PHE A 183 -2.26 -17.63 -8.50
C PHE A 183 -1.50 -18.04 -9.76
N PRO A 184 -0.78 -19.18 -9.74
CA PRO A 184 -0.12 -19.72 -10.93
C PRO A 184 -1.13 -20.07 -12.03
N ILE A 185 -0.93 -19.54 -13.22
CA ILE A 185 -1.76 -19.85 -14.38
C ILE A 185 -1.18 -21.07 -15.10
N SER A 186 -1.89 -22.21 -15.05
CA SER A 186 -1.48 -23.46 -15.69
C SER A 186 -2.06 -23.59 -17.10
N GLU A 187 -1.30 -24.24 -18.00
CA GLU A 187 -1.75 -24.56 -19.34
C GLU A 187 -3.08 -25.35 -19.34
N GLY A 188 -3.91 -25.11 -20.33
CA GLY A 188 -5.22 -25.77 -20.47
C GLY A 188 -6.35 -25.11 -19.67
N THR A 189 -6.06 -24.24 -18.71
CA THR A 189 -7.08 -23.53 -17.91
C THR A 189 -7.77 -22.42 -18.71
N LYS A 190 -8.91 -21.96 -18.22
CA LYS A 190 -9.63 -20.81 -18.79
C LYS A 190 -8.81 -19.53 -18.69
N GLU A 191 -8.12 -19.36 -17.57
CA GLU A 191 -7.23 -18.25 -17.27
C GLU A 191 -6.05 -18.23 -18.24
N PHE A 192 -5.43 -19.37 -18.53
CA PHE A 192 -4.35 -19.48 -19.52
C PHE A 192 -4.82 -19.08 -20.92
N LYS A 193 -6.01 -19.52 -21.33
CA LYS A 193 -6.60 -19.14 -22.63
C LYS A 193 -6.83 -17.62 -22.72
N LYS A 194 -7.29 -17.00 -21.61
CA LYS A 194 -7.49 -15.55 -21.52
C LYS A 194 -6.16 -14.81 -21.61
N TYR A 195 -5.17 -15.26 -20.83
CA TYR A 195 -3.82 -14.71 -20.84
C TYR A 195 -3.15 -14.83 -22.22
N SER A 196 -3.18 -16.02 -22.83
CA SER A 196 -2.60 -16.25 -24.16
C SER A 196 -3.23 -15.36 -25.24
N ARG A 197 -4.56 -15.15 -25.18
CA ARG A 197 -5.23 -14.22 -26.07
C ARG A 197 -4.77 -12.77 -25.86
N TRP A 198 -4.61 -12.36 -24.59
CA TRP A 198 -4.13 -11.03 -24.27
C TRP A 198 -2.69 -10.83 -24.76
N ILE A 199 -1.79 -11.79 -24.52
CA ILE A 199 -0.41 -11.74 -25.02
C ILE A 199 -0.38 -11.59 -26.54
N LYS A 200 -1.13 -12.41 -27.29
CA LYS A 200 -1.24 -12.32 -28.74
C LYS A 200 -1.66 -10.93 -29.21
N ASN A 201 -2.66 -10.34 -28.57
CA ASN A 201 -3.10 -8.99 -28.89
C ASN A 201 -2.01 -7.94 -28.66
N VAL A 202 -1.30 -8.02 -27.53
CA VAL A 202 -0.24 -7.08 -27.18
C VAL A 202 0.97 -7.22 -28.11
N THR A 203 1.36 -8.46 -28.42
CA THR A 203 2.50 -8.77 -29.29
C THR A 203 2.16 -8.71 -30.78
N LYS A 204 0.87 -8.52 -31.14
CA LYS A 204 0.36 -8.58 -32.52
C LYS A 204 0.74 -9.89 -33.21
N ASP A 205 0.57 -10.99 -32.50
CA ASP A 205 0.94 -12.37 -32.92
C ASP A 205 2.41 -12.57 -33.30
N LYS A 206 3.30 -11.63 -32.92
CA LYS A 206 4.74 -11.84 -33.07
C LYS A 206 5.30 -12.69 -31.93
N GLU A 207 6.25 -13.55 -32.27
CA GLU A 207 7.01 -14.33 -31.31
C GLU A 207 8.30 -13.59 -30.96
N TYR A 208 8.64 -13.58 -29.67
CA TYR A 208 9.83 -12.97 -29.13
C TYR A 208 10.63 -14.00 -28.32
N ASP A 209 11.94 -14.03 -28.51
CA ASP A 209 12.84 -14.90 -27.78
C ASP A 209 13.19 -14.28 -26.39
N PHE A 210 13.09 -12.96 -26.27
CA PHE A 210 13.35 -12.22 -25.03
C PHE A 210 12.31 -11.13 -24.81
N VAL A 211 11.65 -11.18 -23.65
CA VAL A 211 10.67 -10.18 -23.23
C VAL A 211 11.08 -9.61 -21.87
N LEU A 212 11.38 -8.30 -21.84
CA LEU A 212 11.56 -7.57 -20.60
C LEU A 212 10.23 -6.90 -20.23
N PHE A 213 9.69 -7.24 -19.06
CA PHE A 213 8.44 -6.66 -18.57
C PHE A 213 8.72 -5.64 -17.47
N TYR A 214 8.15 -4.46 -17.63
CA TYR A 214 8.17 -3.39 -16.64
C TYR A 214 6.75 -3.04 -16.20
N ASN A 215 6.49 -3.03 -14.88
CA ASN A 215 5.22 -2.65 -14.31
C ASN A 215 5.42 -1.75 -13.09
N ALA A 216 5.26 -0.44 -13.28
CA ALA A 216 5.24 0.53 -12.19
C ALA A 216 4.60 1.84 -12.65
N ARG A 217 4.19 2.68 -11.68
CA ARG A 217 3.83 4.06 -11.96
C ARG A 217 5.06 4.83 -12.49
N ASN A 218 4.84 5.67 -13.51
CA ASN A 218 5.88 6.55 -14.08
C ASN A 218 6.17 7.72 -13.13
N ILE A 219 6.99 7.48 -12.11
CA ILE A 219 7.47 8.50 -11.18
C ILE A 219 9.01 8.46 -11.10
N ARG A 220 9.62 9.59 -10.76
CA ARG A 220 11.08 9.77 -10.79
C ARG A 220 11.86 8.64 -10.12
N ARG A 221 11.49 8.22 -8.89
CA ARG A 221 12.19 7.16 -8.16
C ARG A 221 12.13 5.77 -8.81
N LYS A 222 11.26 5.57 -9.80
CA LYS A 222 11.16 4.31 -10.55
C LYS A 222 12.05 4.28 -11.80
N MET A 223 12.74 5.37 -12.09
CA MET A 223 13.80 5.47 -13.11
C MET A 223 13.36 4.96 -14.50
N VAL A 224 12.12 5.28 -14.89
CA VAL A 224 11.51 4.72 -16.12
C VAL A 224 12.25 5.19 -17.36
N GLY A 225 12.71 6.45 -17.37
CA GLY A 225 13.51 7.00 -18.48
C GLY A 225 14.84 6.25 -18.64
N ASP A 226 15.51 5.96 -17.54
CA ASP A 226 16.78 5.22 -17.55
C ASP A 226 16.60 3.79 -18.06
N LEU A 227 15.45 3.15 -17.73
CA LEU A 227 15.12 1.84 -18.31
C LEU A 227 15.04 1.92 -19.85
N VAL A 228 14.40 2.95 -20.41
CA VAL A 228 14.26 3.11 -21.86
C VAL A 228 15.66 3.33 -22.49
N LEU A 229 16.51 4.15 -21.88
CA LEU A 229 17.89 4.33 -22.33
C LEU A 229 18.70 3.05 -22.26
N ALA A 230 18.61 2.31 -21.15
CA ALA A 230 19.27 1.02 -20.99
C ALA A 230 18.79 0.00 -22.02
N TRP A 231 17.49 0.00 -22.33
CA TRP A 231 16.92 -0.83 -23.39
C TRP A 231 17.46 -0.48 -24.77
N LYS A 232 17.64 0.82 -25.05
CA LYS A 232 18.29 1.28 -26.28
C LYS A 232 19.72 0.77 -26.37
N GLU A 233 20.53 0.99 -25.33
CA GLU A 233 21.92 0.53 -25.30
C GLU A 233 22.04 -0.99 -25.44
N PHE A 234 21.13 -1.74 -24.82
CA PHE A 234 21.05 -3.19 -25.01
C PHE A 234 20.82 -3.55 -26.47
N ASN A 235 19.81 -2.93 -27.10
CA ASN A 235 19.49 -3.20 -28.50
C ASN A 235 20.62 -2.79 -29.47
N ASP A 236 21.35 -1.74 -29.18
CA ASP A 236 22.48 -1.28 -30.01
C ASP A 236 23.64 -2.29 -30.07
N LYS A 237 23.72 -3.18 -29.07
CA LYS A 237 24.71 -4.29 -29.01
C LYS A 237 24.25 -5.56 -29.74
N LEU A 238 23.00 -5.63 -30.17
CA LEU A 238 22.42 -6.78 -30.84
C LEU A 238 22.47 -6.66 -32.36
N THR A 239 22.51 -7.80 -33.05
CA THR A 239 22.26 -7.85 -34.49
C THR A 239 20.81 -7.45 -34.81
N GLU A 240 20.53 -7.05 -36.06
CA GLU A 240 19.17 -6.70 -36.46
C GLU A 240 18.17 -7.86 -36.26
N GLU A 241 18.59 -9.09 -36.51
CA GLU A 241 17.76 -10.27 -36.31
C GLU A 241 17.42 -10.49 -34.84
N GLN A 242 18.42 -10.32 -33.94
CA GLN A 242 18.21 -10.44 -32.49
C GLN A 242 17.28 -9.32 -31.97
N ARG A 243 17.45 -8.07 -32.44
CA ARG A 243 16.55 -6.95 -32.05
C ARG A 243 15.11 -7.23 -32.36
N LYS A 244 14.82 -7.80 -33.55
CA LYS A 244 13.45 -8.13 -33.95
C LYS A 244 12.79 -9.18 -33.05
N LYS A 245 13.58 -9.92 -32.30
CA LYS A 245 13.13 -10.96 -31.37
C LYS A 245 13.13 -10.51 -29.91
N CYS A 246 13.43 -9.25 -29.63
CA CYS A 246 13.38 -8.68 -28.28
C CYS A 246 12.19 -7.72 -28.13
N LEU A 247 11.53 -7.76 -26.98
CA LEU A 247 10.42 -6.87 -26.64
C LEU A 247 10.62 -6.25 -25.25
N LEU A 248 10.49 -4.92 -25.15
CA LEU A 248 10.23 -4.23 -23.90
C LEU A 248 8.71 -4.00 -23.77
N LEU A 249 8.09 -4.71 -22.86
CA LEU A 249 6.67 -4.56 -22.54
C LEU A 249 6.51 -3.70 -21.30
N MET A 250 5.91 -2.52 -21.44
CA MET A 250 5.76 -1.57 -20.36
C MET A 250 4.28 -1.38 -20.00
N HIS A 251 3.94 -1.66 -18.74
CA HIS A 251 2.66 -1.31 -18.15
C HIS A 251 2.86 -0.10 -17.22
N THR A 252 2.69 1.09 -17.78
CA THR A 252 2.91 2.37 -17.10
C THR A 252 2.17 3.50 -17.80
N GLN A 253 2.06 4.65 -17.15
CA GLN A 253 1.52 5.85 -17.80
C GLN A 253 2.61 6.48 -18.69
N PRO A 254 2.29 6.82 -19.95
CA PRO A 254 3.28 7.46 -20.86
C PRO A 254 3.79 8.80 -20.33
N LYS A 255 2.95 9.55 -19.62
CA LYS A 255 3.27 10.85 -18.99
C LYS A 255 2.71 10.87 -17.58
N ASP A 256 3.51 11.34 -16.64
CA ASP A 256 3.09 11.63 -15.25
C ASP A 256 3.78 12.95 -14.84
N PRO A 257 3.09 13.88 -14.17
CA PRO A 257 3.66 15.14 -13.70
C PRO A 257 4.92 14.96 -12.84
N ASN A 258 5.04 13.83 -12.17
CA ASN A 258 6.17 13.48 -11.29
C ASN A 258 7.16 12.50 -11.95
N GLY A 259 7.03 12.27 -13.26
CA GLY A 259 7.78 11.25 -13.99
C GLY A 259 8.46 11.78 -15.25
N THR A 260 8.63 10.87 -16.21
CA THR A 260 9.26 11.12 -17.50
C THR A 260 8.20 11.19 -18.60
N ASP A 261 8.35 12.11 -19.56
CA ASP A 261 7.60 12.08 -20.83
C ASP A 261 8.19 10.98 -21.71
N LEU A 262 7.70 9.74 -21.57
CA LEU A 262 8.25 8.59 -22.28
C LEU A 262 8.18 8.70 -23.80
N PRO A 263 7.14 9.29 -24.43
CA PRO A 263 7.15 9.56 -25.86
C PRO A 263 8.23 10.52 -26.34
N ALA A 264 8.85 11.29 -25.44
CA ALA A 264 9.93 12.24 -25.77
C ALA A 264 11.34 11.66 -25.57
N VAL A 265 11.47 10.51 -24.94
CA VAL A 265 12.71 9.77 -24.75
C VAL A 265 12.95 8.80 -25.91
#